data_19dd2a76bb43ad9409caed244c496ef7
#
_entry.id   19dd2a76bb43ad9409caed244c496ef7
#
_cell.length_a   1.000
_cell.length_b   1.000
_cell.length_c   1.000
_cell.angle_alpha   90.00
_cell.angle_beta   90.00
_cell.angle_gamma   90.00
#
_symmetry.space_group_name_H-M   'P 1'
#
loop_
_entity.id
_entity.type
_entity.pdbx_description
1 polymer ?
#
loop_
_entity_poly.entity_id
_entity_poly.type
_entity_poly.pdbx_seq_one_letter_code
_entity_poly.pdbx_strand_id
1 'polypeptide(L)'
;MRINPKVFSLANDVEPFEVQEFDGRKVELFYMDDFPEVKEEYINKSQFSVWSSEDGFNYRLFLEKGYYETIKDLYEQPVNKIWVDFWDATEKITKKTTRYILIPLMVICVGLCIGSFWMPQVGTYITIGVLVAAFIAMIGVNSYNRRKIMAENVKSRNLIIEHMGQNKFDSILEAQKNYIDQYYAALYPEDAEEELDENEVKEESEEVNAKDDEVVDLTDEKETKEEAKEEKQDALVEDVKEEKDK
;
A
#
# COMPACT_ATOMS: atom_id res chain seq x y z
N MET A 1 -2.97 -2.93 -1.02
CA MET A 1 -3.69 -3.94 -0.21
C MET A 1 -3.87 -3.44 1.21
N ARG A 2 -5.07 -3.58 1.80
CA ARG A 2 -5.34 -3.15 3.18
C ARG A 2 -6.00 -4.30 3.92
N ILE A 3 -5.54 -4.58 5.16
CA ILE A 3 -6.22 -5.53 6.05
C ILE A 3 -7.47 -4.84 6.61
N ASN A 4 -8.64 -5.47 6.42
CA ASN A 4 -9.89 -4.97 6.95
C ASN A 4 -10.47 -5.98 7.95
N PRO A 5 -10.35 -5.73 9.29
CA PRO A 5 -10.83 -6.69 10.29
C PRO A 5 -12.36 -6.88 10.27
N LYS A 6 -13.14 -5.93 9.72
CA LYS A 6 -14.60 -6.04 9.65
C LYS A 6 -15.08 -7.17 8.74
N VAL A 7 -14.30 -7.50 7.72
CA VAL A 7 -14.66 -8.57 6.76
C VAL A 7 -14.35 -9.95 7.34
N PHE A 8 -13.45 -10.05 8.32
CA PHE A 8 -13.03 -11.32 8.90
C PHE A 8 -14.20 -12.12 9.47
N SER A 9 -15.06 -11.49 10.23
CA SER A 9 -16.19 -12.16 10.89
C SER A 9 -17.29 -12.64 9.94
N LEU A 10 -17.37 -12.10 8.72
CA LEU A 10 -18.42 -12.48 7.75
C LEU A 10 -18.29 -13.94 7.28
N ALA A 11 -17.08 -14.50 7.29
CA ALA A 11 -16.84 -15.86 6.82
C ALA A 11 -16.76 -16.92 7.95
N ASN A 12 -17.32 -16.63 9.13
CA ASN A 12 -17.28 -17.60 10.24
C ASN A 12 -18.08 -18.88 9.97
N ASP A 13 -19.15 -18.77 9.19
CA ASP A 13 -20.08 -19.87 8.90
C ASP A 13 -19.95 -20.41 7.45
N VAL A 14 -18.89 -19.99 6.74
CA VAL A 14 -18.64 -20.39 5.36
C VAL A 14 -17.36 -21.21 5.28
N GLU A 15 -17.37 -22.30 4.53
CA GLU A 15 -16.16 -23.11 4.32
C GLU A 15 -15.24 -22.45 3.29
N PRO A 16 -13.94 -22.30 3.59
CA PRO A 16 -12.97 -21.79 2.63
C PRO A 16 -12.77 -22.80 1.48
N PHE A 17 -12.55 -22.33 0.27
CA PHE A 17 -12.24 -23.22 -0.85
C PHE A 17 -10.80 -23.76 -0.79
N GLU A 18 -9.91 -23.06 -0.08
CA GLU A 18 -8.53 -23.49 0.16
C GLU A 18 -8.09 -23.01 1.54
N VAL A 19 -7.27 -23.83 2.20
CA VAL A 19 -6.64 -23.51 3.49
C VAL A 19 -5.14 -23.75 3.36
N GLN A 20 -4.37 -22.72 3.67
CA GLN A 20 -2.91 -22.77 3.65
C GLN A 20 -2.40 -22.58 5.09
N GLU A 21 -1.47 -23.45 5.50
CA GLU A 21 -0.86 -23.37 6.82
C GLU A 21 0.66 -23.26 6.70
N PHE A 22 1.25 -22.27 7.36
CA PHE A 22 2.69 -22.07 7.43
C PHE A 22 3.09 -21.36 8.74
N ASP A 23 4.16 -21.79 9.34
CA ASP A 23 4.71 -21.24 10.59
C ASP A 23 3.67 -21.15 11.73
N GLY A 24 2.73 -22.10 11.79
CA GLY A 24 1.64 -22.15 12.77
C GLY A 24 0.51 -21.17 12.51
N ARG A 25 0.52 -20.47 11.39
CA ARG A 25 -0.49 -19.51 10.93
C ARG A 25 -1.41 -20.16 9.91
N LYS A 26 -2.62 -19.66 9.82
CA LYS A 26 -3.62 -20.13 8.88
C LYS A 26 -4.05 -19.00 7.96
N VAL A 27 -4.07 -19.29 6.65
CA VAL A 27 -4.67 -18.42 5.62
C VAL A 27 -5.80 -19.20 4.97
N GLU A 28 -7.02 -18.70 5.13
CA GLU A 28 -8.25 -19.26 4.56
C GLU A 28 -8.63 -18.44 3.33
N LEU A 29 -8.81 -19.09 2.19
CA LEU A 29 -9.18 -18.46 0.93
C LEU A 29 -10.67 -18.65 0.67
N PHE A 30 -11.37 -17.55 0.36
CA PHE A 30 -12.80 -17.50 0.09
C PHE A 30 -13.06 -16.80 -1.25
N TYR A 31 -14.12 -17.22 -1.95
CA TYR A 31 -14.58 -16.45 -3.11
C TYR A 31 -15.45 -15.28 -2.65
N MET A 32 -15.20 -14.09 -3.22
CA MET A 32 -16.06 -12.91 -2.98
C MET A 32 -17.50 -13.12 -3.46
N ASP A 33 -17.70 -14.02 -4.40
CA ASP A 33 -19.01 -14.38 -4.94
C ASP A 33 -19.96 -14.92 -3.87
N ASP A 34 -19.42 -15.55 -2.82
CA ASP A 34 -20.20 -16.04 -1.67
C ASP A 34 -20.56 -14.92 -0.68
N PHE A 35 -20.02 -13.71 -0.87
CA PHE A 35 -20.20 -12.53 0.00
C PHE A 35 -20.58 -11.29 -0.84
N PRO A 36 -21.86 -11.15 -1.26
CA PRO A 36 -22.28 -10.05 -2.15
C PRO A 36 -21.93 -8.66 -1.63
N GLU A 37 -22.04 -8.41 -0.32
CA GLU A 37 -21.72 -7.13 0.30
C GLU A 37 -20.20 -6.81 0.18
N VAL A 38 -19.34 -7.82 0.35
CA VAL A 38 -17.89 -7.67 0.18
C VAL A 38 -17.57 -7.42 -1.29
N LYS A 39 -18.16 -8.19 -2.19
CA LYS A 39 -17.96 -8.06 -3.62
C LYS A 39 -18.33 -6.65 -4.10
N GLU A 40 -19.51 -6.17 -3.77
CA GLU A 40 -19.97 -4.83 -4.16
C GLU A 40 -19.08 -3.72 -3.60
N GLU A 41 -18.74 -3.78 -2.31
CA GLU A 41 -17.91 -2.76 -1.67
C GLU A 41 -16.50 -2.66 -2.28
N TYR A 42 -15.87 -3.79 -2.61
CA TYR A 42 -14.46 -3.80 -3.00
C TYR A 42 -14.25 -3.77 -4.52
N ILE A 43 -15.11 -4.41 -5.31
CA ILE A 43 -15.03 -4.34 -6.77
C ILE A 43 -15.23 -2.91 -7.27
N ASN A 44 -16.18 -2.16 -6.69
CA ASN A 44 -16.38 -0.73 -7.01
C ASN A 44 -15.17 0.15 -6.68
N LYS A 45 -14.19 -0.37 -5.94
CA LYS A 45 -12.90 0.28 -5.62
C LYS A 45 -11.73 -0.35 -6.38
N SER A 46 -11.98 -1.08 -7.44
CA SER A 46 -10.97 -1.84 -8.23
C SER A 46 -10.15 -2.83 -7.39
N GLN A 47 -10.77 -3.41 -6.34
CA GLN A 47 -10.11 -4.34 -5.42
C GLN A 47 -10.71 -5.75 -5.57
N PHE A 48 -10.09 -6.59 -6.37
CA PHE A 48 -10.48 -7.97 -6.64
C PHE A 48 -9.93 -8.97 -5.62
N SER A 49 -9.14 -8.47 -4.66
CA SER A 49 -8.61 -9.25 -3.54
C SER A 49 -8.62 -8.43 -2.25
N VAL A 50 -9.06 -9.05 -1.14
CA VAL A 50 -9.12 -8.39 0.18
C VAL A 50 -8.55 -9.30 1.24
N TRP A 51 -7.49 -8.83 1.90
CA TRP A 51 -6.94 -9.48 3.07
C TRP A 51 -7.63 -9.00 4.33
N SER A 52 -8.01 -9.92 5.17
CA SER A 52 -8.66 -9.65 6.46
C SER A 52 -7.97 -10.42 7.57
N SER A 53 -7.83 -9.79 8.75
CA SER A 53 -7.33 -10.44 9.96
C SER A 53 -7.87 -9.70 11.17
N GLU A 54 -8.27 -10.43 12.20
CA GLU A 54 -8.72 -9.89 13.47
C GLU A 54 -7.58 -9.82 14.49
N ASP A 55 -6.75 -10.87 14.52
CA ASP A 55 -5.68 -11.06 15.51
C ASP A 55 -4.28 -10.69 14.98
N GLY A 56 -4.14 -10.45 13.67
CA GLY A 56 -2.85 -10.25 13.01
C GLY A 56 -2.01 -11.52 12.90
N PHE A 57 -2.63 -12.70 13.15
CA PHE A 57 -1.96 -13.99 13.12
C PHE A 57 -2.62 -14.96 12.12
N ASN A 58 -3.94 -15.05 12.15
CA ASN A 58 -4.74 -15.80 11.18
C ASN A 58 -5.34 -14.83 10.16
N TYR A 59 -5.36 -15.24 8.92
CA TYR A 59 -5.78 -14.40 7.81
C TYR A 59 -6.88 -15.06 7.01
N ARG A 60 -7.80 -14.25 6.50
CA ARG A 60 -8.79 -14.61 5.49
C ARG A 60 -8.56 -13.77 4.25
N LEU A 61 -8.52 -14.43 3.11
CA LEU A 61 -8.30 -13.80 1.81
C LEU A 61 -9.55 -14.01 0.95
N PHE A 62 -10.21 -12.92 0.61
CA PHE A 62 -11.38 -12.92 -0.25
C PHE A 62 -10.95 -12.55 -1.66
N LEU A 63 -11.31 -13.37 -2.63
CA LEU A 63 -10.87 -13.26 -4.02
C LEU A 63 -12.07 -13.32 -4.95
N GLU A 64 -12.14 -12.42 -5.91
CA GLU A 64 -13.09 -12.58 -7.02
C GLU A 64 -12.67 -13.81 -7.83
N LYS A 65 -13.64 -14.66 -8.19
CA LYS A 65 -13.37 -16.00 -8.71
C LYS A 65 -12.62 -15.98 -10.04
N GLY A 66 -13.04 -15.20 -11.01
CA GLY A 66 -12.39 -15.12 -12.32
C GLY A 66 -11.00 -14.49 -12.23
N TYR A 67 -10.84 -13.49 -11.37
CA TYR A 67 -9.57 -12.88 -11.06
C TYR A 67 -8.58 -13.90 -10.45
N TYR A 68 -9.04 -14.69 -9.47
CA TYR A 68 -8.21 -15.74 -8.88
C TYR A 68 -7.77 -16.77 -9.91
N GLU A 69 -8.68 -17.24 -10.76
CA GLU A 69 -8.36 -18.24 -11.80
C GLU A 69 -7.31 -17.72 -12.79
N THR A 70 -7.32 -16.40 -13.05
CA THR A 70 -6.38 -15.75 -13.97
C THR A 70 -4.97 -15.63 -13.39
N ILE A 71 -4.85 -15.36 -12.09
CA ILE A 71 -3.57 -15.05 -11.44
C ILE A 71 -3.28 -15.92 -10.21
N LYS A 72 -3.81 -17.15 -10.17
CA LYS A 72 -3.73 -18.06 -9.02
C LYS A 72 -2.31 -18.28 -8.48
N ASP A 73 -1.29 -18.19 -9.34
CA ASP A 73 0.10 -18.37 -8.95
C ASP A 73 0.58 -17.28 -7.95
N LEU A 74 -0.06 -16.10 -7.93
CA LEU A 74 0.19 -15.07 -6.91
C LEU A 74 -0.42 -15.39 -5.54
N TYR A 75 -1.23 -16.43 -5.45
CA TYR A 75 -1.91 -16.87 -4.23
C TYR A 75 -1.47 -18.25 -3.78
N GLU A 76 -0.41 -18.79 -4.36
CA GLU A 76 0.24 -20.00 -3.87
C GLU A 76 0.81 -19.79 -2.46
N GLN A 77 0.89 -20.88 -1.68
CA GLN A 77 1.34 -20.84 -0.30
C GLN A 77 2.68 -20.10 -0.08
N PRO A 78 3.73 -20.28 -0.91
CA PRO A 78 5.00 -19.54 -0.72
C PRO A 78 4.83 -18.03 -0.90
N VAL A 79 3.99 -17.61 -1.84
CA VAL A 79 3.72 -16.17 -2.11
C VAL A 79 2.85 -15.58 -0.99
N ASN A 80 1.82 -16.29 -0.56
CA ASN A 80 0.98 -15.86 0.56
C ASN A 80 1.79 -15.74 1.86
N LYS A 81 2.77 -16.60 2.08
CA LYS A 81 3.71 -16.46 3.20
C LYS A 81 4.48 -15.13 3.12
N ILE A 82 4.99 -14.75 1.95
CA ILE A 82 5.71 -13.47 1.76
C ILE A 82 4.76 -12.29 2.09
N TRP A 83 3.50 -12.36 1.67
CA TRP A 83 2.52 -11.32 2.00
C TRP A 83 2.20 -11.25 3.48
N VAL A 84 2.05 -12.37 4.16
CA VAL A 84 1.83 -12.40 5.61
C VAL A 84 3.04 -11.83 6.36
N ASP A 85 4.26 -12.17 5.95
CA ASP A 85 5.48 -11.60 6.52
C ASP A 85 5.56 -10.08 6.29
N PHE A 86 5.11 -9.58 5.14
CA PHE A 86 4.98 -8.15 4.87
C PHE A 86 3.97 -7.46 5.81
N TRP A 87 2.79 -8.08 6.05
CA TRP A 87 1.82 -7.54 6.98
C TRP A 87 2.37 -7.45 8.40
N ASP A 88 3.09 -8.46 8.85
CA ASP A 88 3.77 -8.47 10.13
C ASP A 88 4.81 -7.36 10.26
N ALA A 89 5.63 -7.18 9.23
CA ALA A 89 6.63 -6.12 9.20
C ALA A 89 5.95 -4.74 9.29
N THR A 90 4.89 -4.55 8.53
CA THR A 90 4.08 -3.31 8.52
C THR A 90 3.47 -3.03 9.88
N GLU A 91 2.90 -4.04 10.52
CA GLU A 91 2.33 -3.92 11.87
C GLU A 91 3.40 -3.57 12.91
N LYS A 92 4.58 -4.22 12.84
CA LYS A 92 5.71 -3.91 13.73
C LYS A 92 6.20 -2.47 13.54
N ILE A 93 6.30 -1.97 12.30
CA ILE A 93 6.67 -0.58 12.01
C ILE A 93 5.64 0.35 12.64
N THR A 94 4.35 0.14 12.38
CA THR A 94 3.27 0.98 12.89
C THR A 94 3.21 0.96 14.41
N LYS A 95 3.25 -0.22 15.04
CA LYS A 95 3.26 -0.36 16.51
C LYS A 95 4.47 0.33 17.14
N LYS A 96 5.67 0.17 16.55
CA LYS A 96 6.88 0.82 17.02
C LYS A 96 6.76 2.34 16.96
N THR A 97 6.32 2.88 15.83
CA THR A 97 6.15 4.32 15.64
C THR A 97 5.09 4.88 16.59
N THR A 98 3.94 4.22 16.72
CA THR A 98 2.89 4.64 17.64
C THR A 98 3.42 4.67 19.08
N ARG A 99 4.10 3.62 19.52
CA ARG A 99 4.56 3.49 20.91
C ARG A 99 5.67 4.48 21.26
N TYR A 100 6.65 4.68 20.37
CA TYR A 100 7.88 5.45 20.70
C TYR A 100 7.84 6.88 20.21
N ILE A 101 6.96 7.23 19.29
CA ILE A 101 6.87 8.57 18.73
C ILE A 101 5.49 9.18 19.02
N LEU A 102 4.41 8.54 18.60
CA LEU A 102 3.08 9.14 18.65
C LEU A 102 2.58 9.31 20.08
N ILE A 103 2.68 8.28 20.93
CA ILE A 103 2.23 8.35 22.32
C ILE A 103 3.01 9.41 23.11
N PRO A 104 4.36 9.45 23.12
CA PRO A 104 5.12 10.50 23.79
C PRO A 104 4.78 11.91 23.26
N LEU A 105 4.63 12.07 21.96
CA LEU A 105 4.23 13.33 21.34
C LEU A 105 2.86 13.79 21.85
N MET A 106 1.88 12.91 21.89
CA MET A 106 0.56 13.20 22.40
C MET A 106 0.59 13.62 23.87
N VAL A 107 1.36 12.91 24.70
CA VAL A 107 1.52 13.24 26.14
C VAL A 107 2.12 14.64 26.31
N ILE A 108 3.17 14.99 25.53
CA ILE A 108 3.79 16.31 25.57
C ILE A 108 2.79 17.37 25.12
N CYS A 109 2.07 17.18 24.02
CA CYS A 109 1.07 18.12 23.53
C CYS A 109 -0.04 18.37 24.55
N VAL A 110 -0.59 17.31 25.15
CA VAL A 110 -1.60 17.42 26.21
C VAL A 110 -1.07 18.18 27.42
N GLY A 111 0.14 17.85 27.88
CA GLY A 111 0.79 18.53 28.98
C GLY A 111 0.98 20.04 28.74
N LEU A 112 1.45 20.42 27.55
CA LEU A 112 1.61 21.82 27.15
C LEU A 112 0.24 22.55 27.04
N CYS A 113 -0.80 21.90 26.52
CA CYS A 113 -2.12 22.47 26.48
C CYS A 113 -2.69 22.71 27.88
N ILE A 114 -2.54 21.76 28.80
CA ILE A 114 -2.95 21.93 30.20
C ILE A 114 -2.16 23.06 30.86
N GLY A 115 -0.84 23.10 30.69
CA GLY A 115 0.01 24.16 31.23
C GLY A 115 -0.36 25.56 30.73
N SER A 116 -0.88 25.66 29.50
CA SER A 116 -1.29 26.96 28.92
C SER A 116 -2.47 27.61 29.63
N PHE A 117 -3.31 26.83 30.30
CA PHE A 117 -4.42 27.39 31.12
C PHE A 117 -3.96 28.25 32.30
N TRP A 118 -2.73 28.04 32.78
CA TRP A 118 -2.15 28.82 33.89
C TRP A 118 -1.54 30.15 33.40
N MET A 119 -1.57 30.43 32.09
CA MET A 119 -1.02 31.64 31.46
C MET A 119 -2.08 32.37 30.65
N PRO A 120 -3.03 33.10 31.32
CA PRO A 120 -4.22 33.60 30.65
C PRO A 120 -3.96 34.59 29.50
N GLN A 121 -2.81 35.29 29.48
CA GLN A 121 -2.48 36.27 28.43
C GLN A 121 -1.89 35.63 27.17
N VAL A 122 -1.13 34.55 27.30
CA VAL A 122 -0.41 33.90 26.19
C VAL A 122 -0.84 32.47 25.95
N GLY A 123 -1.64 31.90 26.84
CA GLY A 123 -2.04 30.48 26.79
C GLY A 123 -2.71 30.07 25.47
N THR A 124 -3.57 30.94 24.93
CA THR A 124 -4.23 30.69 23.65
C THR A 124 -3.24 30.57 22.50
N TYR A 125 -2.24 31.45 22.44
CA TYR A 125 -1.21 31.37 21.38
C TYR A 125 -0.33 30.15 21.53
N ILE A 126 0.01 29.76 22.78
CA ILE A 126 0.77 28.53 23.07
C ILE A 126 -0.03 27.32 22.60
N THR A 127 -1.31 27.23 22.94
CA THR A 127 -2.18 26.11 22.52
C THR A 127 -2.25 25.99 21.00
N ILE A 128 -2.47 27.09 20.29
CA ILE A 128 -2.51 27.09 18.81
C ILE A 128 -1.15 26.63 18.26
N GLY A 129 -0.04 27.18 18.78
CA GLY A 129 1.30 26.79 18.35
C GLY A 129 1.59 25.30 18.57
N VAL A 130 1.18 24.73 19.70
CA VAL A 130 1.32 23.29 20.01
C VAL A 130 0.50 22.44 19.05
N LEU A 131 -0.74 22.85 18.75
CA LEU A 131 -1.59 22.10 17.81
C LEU A 131 -1.02 22.11 16.39
N VAL A 132 -0.52 23.25 15.92
CA VAL A 132 0.14 23.34 14.60
C VAL A 132 1.41 22.47 14.57
N ALA A 133 2.26 22.56 15.60
CA ALA A 133 3.46 21.73 15.68
C ALA A 133 3.14 20.22 15.73
N ALA A 134 2.10 19.83 16.48
CA ALA A 134 1.63 18.45 16.53
C ALA A 134 1.13 17.97 15.17
N PHE A 135 0.42 18.81 14.42
CA PHE A 135 -0.05 18.49 13.08
C PHE A 135 1.11 18.27 12.09
N ILE A 136 2.10 19.16 12.09
CA ILE A 136 3.31 19.02 11.28
C ILE A 136 4.08 17.73 11.65
N ALA A 137 4.25 17.47 12.95
CA ALA A 137 4.90 16.26 13.42
C ALA A 137 4.15 14.98 12.99
N MET A 138 2.81 15.01 13.00
CA MET A 138 1.98 13.89 12.55
C MET A 138 2.18 13.61 11.05
N ILE A 139 2.28 14.64 10.21
CA ILE A 139 2.58 14.50 8.78
C ILE A 139 3.97 13.84 8.61
N GLY A 140 4.97 14.32 9.34
CA GLY A 140 6.33 13.74 9.32
C GLY A 140 6.35 12.27 9.73
N VAL A 141 5.64 11.90 10.80
CA VAL A 141 5.50 10.51 11.26
C VAL A 141 4.80 9.64 10.21
N ASN A 142 3.76 10.15 9.58
CA ASN A 142 3.04 9.42 8.54
C ASN A 142 3.94 9.18 7.32
N SER A 143 4.67 10.20 6.87
CA SER A 143 5.64 10.09 5.77
C SER A 143 6.75 9.09 6.08
N TYR A 144 7.30 9.11 7.30
CA TYR A 144 8.30 8.14 7.74
C TYR A 144 7.76 6.70 7.70
N ASN A 145 6.55 6.47 8.22
CA ASN A 145 5.91 5.16 8.18
C ASN A 145 5.68 4.70 6.74
N ARG A 146 5.17 5.58 5.89
CA ARG A 146 4.93 5.30 4.47
C ARG A 146 6.20 4.84 3.77
N ARG A 147 7.31 5.57 3.93
CA ARG A 147 8.63 5.19 3.36
C ARG A 147 9.10 3.82 3.84
N LYS A 148 8.96 3.52 5.12
CA LYS A 148 9.34 2.20 5.68
C LYS A 148 8.48 1.07 5.14
N ILE A 149 7.16 1.27 5.08
CA ILE A 149 6.21 0.28 4.53
C ILE A 149 6.48 0.05 3.05
N MET A 150 6.78 1.13 2.29
CA MET A 150 7.13 1.05 0.89
C MET A 150 8.41 0.22 0.66
N ALA A 151 9.45 0.44 1.49
CA ALA A 151 10.67 -0.35 1.42
C ALA A 151 10.42 -1.85 1.69
N GLU A 152 9.56 -2.19 2.65
CA GLU A 152 9.16 -3.59 2.89
C GLU A 152 8.31 -4.16 1.74
N ASN A 153 7.46 -3.33 1.10
CA ASN A 153 6.70 -3.75 -0.08
C ASN A 153 7.62 -4.11 -1.25
N VAL A 154 8.59 -3.25 -1.57
CA VAL A 154 9.60 -3.52 -2.61
C VAL A 154 10.38 -4.79 -2.32
N LYS A 155 10.78 -4.99 -1.07
CA LYS A 155 11.47 -6.22 -0.64
C LYS A 155 10.59 -7.46 -0.85
N SER A 156 9.34 -7.43 -0.43
CA SER A 156 8.40 -8.54 -0.61
C SER A 156 8.14 -8.83 -2.09
N ARG A 157 7.98 -7.79 -2.92
CA ARG A 157 7.86 -7.93 -4.37
C ARG A 157 9.09 -8.62 -4.98
N ASN A 158 10.29 -8.20 -4.58
CA ASN A 158 11.53 -8.82 -5.07
C ASN A 158 11.64 -10.30 -4.66
N LEU A 159 11.21 -10.67 -3.45
CA LEU A 159 11.15 -12.07 -3.01
C LEU A 159 10.16 -12.89 -3.85
N ILE A 160 9.01 -12.33 -4.22
CA ILE A 160 8.04 -12.99 -5.11
C ILE A 160 8.66 -13.18 -6.50
N ILE A 161 9.32 -12.16 -7.04
CA ILE A 161 10.02 -12.23 -8.33
C ILE A 161 11.15 -13.29 -8.29
N GLU A 162 11.92 -13.34 -7.21
CA GLU A 162 12.96 -14.34 -7.02
C GLU A 162 12.37 -15.76 -6.99
N HIS A 163 11.19 -15.92 -6.37
CA HIS A 163 10.53 -17.22 -6.26
C HIS A 163 9.98 -17.72 -7.60
N MET A 164 9.28 -16.87 -8.36
CA MET A 164 8.59 -17.29 -9.59
C MET A 164 9.30 -16.93 -10.89
N GLY A 165 10.30 -16.06 -10.84
CA GLY A 165 11.02 -15.51 -12.00
C GLY A 165 10.35 -14.28 -12.60
N GLN A 166 11.18 -13.32 -13.09
CA GLN A 166 10.72 -12.04 -13.61
C GLN A 166 9.69 -12.20 -14.75
N ASN A 167 9.99 -13.04 -15.75
CA ASN A 167 9.12 -13.20 -16.91
C ASN A 167 7.72 -13.73 -16.53
N LYS A 168 7.65 -14.67 -15.56
CA LYS A 168 6.37 -15.20 -15.08
C LYS A 168 5.61 -14.12 -14.31
N PHE A 169 6.31 -13.38 -13.46
CA PHE A 169 5.73 -12.30 -12.70
C PHE A 169 5.11 -11.22 -13.63
N ASP A 170 5.87 -10.79 -14.66
CA ASP A 170 5.41 -9.79 -15.62
C ASP A 170 4.21 -10.29 -16.43
N SER A 171 4.22 -11.56 -16.88
CA SER A 171 3.07 -12.13 -17.58
C SER A 171 1.80 -12.21 -16.71
N ILE A 172 1.96 -12.44 -15.40
CA ILE A 172 0.82 -12.44 -14.46
C ILE A 172 0.28 -11.02 -14.25
N LEU A 173 1.16 -10.02 -14.17
CA LEU A 173 0.72 -8.63 -14.06
C LEU A 173 -0.03 -8.17 -15.31
N GLU A 174 0.42 -8.58 -16.49
CA GLU A 174 -0.29 -8.32 -17.74
C GLU A 174 -1.65 -9.03 -17.77
N ALA A 175 -1.71 -10.29 -17.38
CA ALA A 175 -2.97 -11.04 -17.27
C ALA A 175 -3.93 -10.39 -16.25
N GLN A 176 -3.40 -9.91 -15.13
CA GLN A 176 -4.15 -9.16 -14.11
C GLN A 176 -4.77 -7.90 -14.69
N LYS A 177 -3.96 -7.09 -15.39
CA LYS A 177 -4.42 -5.85 -16.02
C LYS A 177 -5.52 -6.16 -17.03
N ASN A 178 -5.26 -7.07 -17.96
CA ASN A 178 -6.22 -7.45 -18.99
C ASN A 178 -7.55 -7.97 -18.40
N TYR A 179 -7.50 -8.72 -17.29
CA TYR A 179 -8.71 -9.18 -16.61
C TYR A 179 -9.52 -8.01 -16.05
N ILE A 180 -8.85 -7.07 -15.38
CA ILE A 180 -9.49 -5.90 -14.77
C ILE A 180 -10.14 -5.04 -15.86
N ASP A 181 -9.41 -4.75 -16.95
CA ASP A 181 -9.90 -3.96 -18.07
C ASP A 181 -11.13 -4.61 -18.74
N GLN A 182 -11.07 -5.93 -18.99
CA GLN A 182 -12.21 -6.68 -19.53
C GLN A 182 -13.39 -6.72 -18.57
N TYR A 183 -13.16 -6.84 -17.28
CA TYR A 183 -14.21 -6.85 -16.27
C TYR A 183 -15.00 -5.54 -16.26
N TYR A 184 -14.29 -4.40 -16.31
CA TYR A 184 -14.94 -3.09 -16.33
C TYR A 184 -15.58 -2.77 -17.68
N ALA A 185 -14.98 -3.15 -18.80
CA ALA A 185 -15.59 -3.01 -20.12
C ALA A 185 -16.91 -3.80 -20.23
N ALA A 186 -16.99 -4.97 -19.59
CA ALA A 186 -18.23 -5.74 -19.55
C ALA A 186 -19.29 -5.15 -18.60
N LEU A 187 -18.87 -4.44 -17.54
CA LEU A 187 -19.77 -3.83 -16.57
C LEU A 187 -20.30 -2.46 -17.04
N TYR A 188 -19.46 -1.69 -17.76
CA TYR A 188 -19.77 -0.35 -18.28
C TYR A 188 -19.50 -0.28 -19.78
N PRO A 189 -20.36 -0.91 -20.61
CA PRO A 189 -20.14 -0.96 -22.06
C PRO A 189 -20.21 0.42 -22.74
N GLU A 190 -20.95 1.37 -22.16
CA GLU A 190 -21.07 2.73 -22.70
C GLU A 190 -19.76 3.53 -22.54
N ASP A 191 -19.05 3.36 -21.43
CA ASP A 191 -17.76 4.04 -21.18
C ASP A 191 -16.63 3.46 -22.07
N ALA A 192 -16.72 2.18 -22.44
CA ALA A 192 -15.76 1.52 -23.31
C ALA A 192 -15.84 2.01 -24.78
N GLU A 193 -17.02 2.44 -25.23
CA GLU A 193 -17.20 3.01 -26.58
C GLU A 193 -16.63 4.43 -26.64
N GLU A 194 -16.74 5.25 -25.58
CA GLU A 194 -16.17 6.60 -25.52
C GLU A 194 -14.64 6.57 -25.51
N GLU A 195 -14.00 5.62 -24.80
CA GLU A 195 -12.54 5.48 -24.79
C GLU A 195 -11.98 5.01 -26.14
N LEU A 196 -12.73 4.22 -26.91
CA LEU A 196 -12.32 3.82 -28.27
C LEU A 196 -12.38 5.00 -29.25
N ASP A 197 -13.41 5.82 -29.18
CA ASP A 197 -13.57 7.01 -30.01
C ASP A 197 -12.49 8.07 -29.67
N GLU A 198 -12.13 8.26 -28.39
CA GLU A 198 -11.04 9.16 -27.99
C GLU A 198 -9.66 8.67 -28.43
N ASN A 199 -9.42 7.37 -28.46
CA ASN A 199 -8.16 6.79 -28.91
C ASN A 199 -8.00 6.84 -30.45
N GLU A 200 -9.06 6.61 -31.22
CA GLU A 200 -9.02 6.77 -32.67
C GLU A 200 -8.73 8.25 -33.08
N VAL A 201 -9.28 9.22 -32.34
CA VAL A 201 -9.00 10.65 -32.57
C VAL A 201 -7.58 11.05 -32.16
N LYS A 202 -6.96 10.33 -31.21
CA LYS A 202 -5.57 10.59 -30.81
C LYS A 202 -4.53 9.94 -31.72
N GLU A 203 -4.81 8.77 -32.31
CA GLU A 203 -3.89 8.15 -33.27
C GLU A 203 -3.77 8.96 -34.58
N GLU A 204 -4.80 9.70 -35.02
CA GLU A 204 -4.68 10.61 -36.16
C GLU A 204 -3.91 11.92 -35.87
N SER A 205 -3.66 12.26 -34.58
CA SER A 205 -2.95 13.50 -34.18
C SER A 205 -1.52 13.28 -33.65
N GLU A 206 -1.05 12.05 -33.43
CA GLU A 206 0.25 11.73 -32.81
C GLU A 206 1.28 11.04 -33.71
N GLU A 207 1.30 11.35 -35.02
CA GLU A 207 2.53 11.13 -35.82
C GLU A 207 3.65 12.14 -35.49
N VAL A 208 3.45 13.03 -34.51
CA VAL A 208 4.46 13.98 -34.02
C VAL A 208 4.42 14.05 -32.48
N ASN A 209 5.04 13.14 -31.82
CA ASN A 209 5.80 13.21 -30.57
C ASN A 209 5.77 11.89 -29.79
N ALA A 210 6.66 11.00 -30.14
CA ALA A 210 7.01 9.89 -29.27
C ALA A 210 7.88 10.41 -28.12
N LYS A 211 7.33 10.49 -26.92
CA LYS A 211 7.93 10.17 -25.61
C LYS A 211 7.11 10.73 -24.46
N ASP A 212 6.92 9.87 -23.51
CA ASP A 212 6.39 10.08 -22.16
C ASP A 212 4.87 10.11 -22.02
N ASP A 213 4.27 9.04 -21.53
CA ASP A 213 3.78 8.91 -20.15
C ASP A 213 2.89 7.69 -19.99
N GLU A 214 3.48 6.63 -19.51
CA GLU A 214 2.74 5.48 -18.99
C GLU A 214 2.47 5.72 -17.51
N VAL A 215 1.29 6.25 -17.17
CA VAL A 215 0.86 6.51 -15.80
C VAL A 215 0.16 5.28 -15.24
N VAL A 216 0.92 4.35 -14.72
CA VAL A 216 0.50 3.46 -13.65
C VAL A 216 1.19 3.95 -12.39
N ASP A 217 0.43 4.50 -11.43
CA ASP A 217 0.76 4.92 -10.05
C ASP A 217 2.19 4.58 -9.53
N LEU A 218 3.21 5.09 -10.24
CA LEU A 218 4.65 4.97 -10.00
C LEU A 218 5.29 6.33 -9.72
N THR A 219 4.51 7.34 -9.34
CA THR A 219 5.01 8.67 -8.99
C THR A 219 5.99 8.66 -7.81
N ASP A 220 6.03 7.56 -7.02
CA ASP A 220 6.94 7.41 -5.90
C ASP A 220 8.35 6.86 -6.28
N GLU A 221 8.55 6.27 -7.47
CA GLU A 221 9.90 5.77 -7.86
C GLU A 221 10.85 6.88 -8.35
N LYS A 222 10.31 7.98 -8.89
CA LYS A 222 11.15 9.12 -9.33
C LYS A 222 11.66 9.92 -8.13
N GLU A 223 10.81 10.20 -7.14
CA GLU A 223 11.23 10.89 -5.92
C GLU A 223 12.27 10.08 -5.14
N THR A 224 12.12 8.76 -5.04
CA THR A 224 13.09 7.90 -4.32
C THR A 224 14.47 7.85 -5.02
N LYS A 225 14.52 8.00 -6.35
CA LYS A 225 15.79 8.02 -7.10
C LYS A 225 16.49 9.38 -7.06
N GLU A 226 15.74 10.47 -6.97
CA GLU A 226 16.32 11.81 -6.79
C GLU A 226 16.85 12.00 -5.37
N GLU A 227 16.10 11.61 -4.33
CA GLU A 227 16.57 11.67 -2.95
C GLU A 227 17.79 10.78 -2.69
N ALA A 228 17.84 9.57 -3.29
CA ALA A 228 19.03 8.71 -3.18
C ALA A 228 20.27 9.23 -3.93
N LYS A 229 20.08 10.15 -4.90
CA LYS A 229 21.19 10.86 -5.55
C LYS A 229 21.65 12.07 -4.75
N GLU A 230 20.75 12.79 -4.09
CA GLU A 230 21.09 13.90 -3.21
C GLU A 230 21.84 13.41 -1.95
N GLU A 231 21.36 12.33 -1.28
CA GLU A 231 22.09 11.74 -0.14
C GLU A 231 23.49 11.25 -0.51
N LYS A 232 23.70 10.73 -1.73
CA LYS A 232 25.04 10.33 -2.19
C LYS A 232 25.91 11.53 -2.56
N GLN A 233 25.35 12.64 -2.98
CA GLN A 233 26.11 13.86 -3.28
C GLN A 233 26.53 14.57 -1.99
N ASP A 234 25.67 14.61 -0.98
CA ASP A 234 26.00 15.21 0.32
C ASP A 234 27.05 14.40 1.08
N ALA A 235 26.98 13.06 1.05
CA ALA A 235 28.01 12.19 1.62
C ALA A 235 29.40 12.37 0.94
N LEU A 236 29.43 12.58 -0.37
CA LEU A 236 30.67 12.83 -1.12
C LEU A 236 31.27 14.22 -0.84
N VAL A 237 30.44 15.18 -0.46
CA VAL A 237 30.90 16.55 -0.13
C VAL A 237 31.47 16.63 1.30
N GLU A 238 30.98 15.81 2.25
CA GLU A 238 31.54 15.71 3.60
C GLU A 238 32.91 15.03 3.59
N ASP A 239 33.08 13.91 2.85
CA ASP A 239 34.39 13.24 2.76
C ASP A 239 35.47 14.11 2.13
N VAL A 240 35.14 15.00 1.19
CA VAL A 240 36.09 15.92 0.55
C VAL A 240 36.48 17.09 1.50
N LYS A 241 35.64 17.42 2.48
CA LYS A 241 35.97 18.45 3.48
C LYS A 241 36.92 17.96 4.58
N GLU A 242 36.77 16.70 5.01
CA GLU A 242 37.66 16.11 6.01
C GLU A 242 39.11 15.89 5.49
N GLU A 243 39.30 15.70 4.19
CA GLU A 243 40.62 15.51 3.58
C GLU A 243 41.41 16.84 3.38
N LYS A 244 40.77 18.00 3.46
CA LYS A 244 41.40 19.31 3.29
C LYS A 244 41.88 19.96 4.60
N ASP A 245 41.48 19.45 5.74
CA ASP A 245 41.83 19.96 7.06
C ASP A 245 42.89 19.10 7.79
N LYS A 246 43.56 18.20 7.08
CA LYS A 246 44.75 17.45 7.50
C LYS A 246 45.96 17.85 6.67
#